data_2fe51c07839cacae7361264ce3bd8031
#
_entry.id   2fe51c07839cacae7361264ce3bd8031
#
_cell.length_a   1.000
_cell.length_b   1.000
_cell.length_c   1.000
_cell.angle_alpha   90.00
_cell.angle_beta   90.00
_cell.angle_gamma   90.00
#
_symmetry.space_group_name_H-M   'P 1'
#
loop_
_entity.id
_entity.type
_entity.pdbx_description
1 polymer ?
#
loop_
_entity_poly.entity_id
_entity_poly.type
_entity_poly.pdbx_seq_one_letter_code
_entity_poly.pdbx_strand_id
1 'polypeptide(L)'
;MGKILLFNKPFGVICQFSRDAIHPTLADYIALPDFYPAGRLDTDSEGLLVLTDDGQLQHRITDPKHKLPKTYWVQVEGVPTEIALKTLCSGVKLSDFITQPAEARVMAEPVNLWPRNPPIRSRKNIPTSWLELTIREGKNRQVRRMTAAVGLPTLRLIRYRIGEWTLNGIEQGKWRFESS
;
A
#
# COMPACT_ATOMS: atom_id res chain seq x y z
N MET A 1 -2.67 -25.99 -9.26
CA MET A 1 -2.43 -24.55 -9.40
C MET A 1 -2.85 -23.83 -8.14
N GLY A 2 -2.01 -22.89 -7.69
CA GLY A 2 -2.29 -22.13 -6.48
C GLY A 2 -3.44 -21.16 -6.66
N LYS A 3 -4.19 -20.94 -5.59
CA LYS A 3 -5.23 -19.93 -5.53
C LYS A 3 -4.65 -18.61 -5.08
N ILE A 4 -5.23 -17.52 -5.58
CA ILE A 4 -4.88 -16.16 -5.18
C ILE A 4 -6.09 -15.54 -4.50
N LEU A 5 -5.85 -14.94 -3.36
CA LEU A 5 -6.84 -14.22 -2.59
C LEU A 5 -6.41 -12.75 -2.50
N LEU A 6 -7.32 -11.84 -2.83
CA LEU A 6 -7.10 -10.40 -2.73
C LEU A 6 -7.90 -9.88 -1.54
N PHE A 7 -7.22 -9.21 -0.62
CA PHE A 7 -7.80 -8.67 0.60
C PHE A 7 -7.60 -7.16 0.67
N ASN A 8 -8.64 -6.44 1.06
CA ASN A 8 -8.55 -5.02 1.33
C ASN A 8 -8.34 -4.84 2.84
N LYS A 9 -7.06 -4.75 3.22
CA LYS A 9 -6.65 -4.68 4.63
C LYS A 9 -6.99 -3.31 5.24
N PRO A 10 -7.76 -3.28 6.33
CA PRO A 10 -8.03 -2.03 7.05
C PRO A 10 -6.78 -1.48 7.75
N PHE A 11 -6.82 -0.20 8.06
CA PHE A 11 -5.84 0.44 8.93
C PHE A 11 -5.85 -0.24 10.31
N GLY A 12 -4.69 -0.45 10.89
CA GLY A 12 -4.55 -1.00 12.23
C GLY A 12 -4.50 -2.51 12.30
N VAL A 13 -4.73 -3.21 11.20
CA VAL A 13 -4.67 -4.68 11.14
C VAL A 13 -3.23 -5.12 10.86
N ILE A 14 -2.73 -6.02 11.71
CA ILE A 14 -1.38 -6.57 11.51
C ILE A 14 -1.41 -7.65 10.44
N CYS A 15 -0.43 -7.62 9.55
CA CYS A 15 -0.30 -8.56 8.43
C CYS A 15 0.26 -9.91 8.90
N GLN A 16 -0.50 -10.61 9.74
CA GLN A 16 -0.19 -11.94 10.25
C GLN A 16 -1.47 -12.65 10.68
N PHE A 17 -1.44 -13.97 10.75
CA PHE A 17 -2.57 -14.77 11.23
C PHE A 17 -2.50 -15.05 12.74
N SER A 18 -1.32 -15.03 13.34
CA SER A 18 -1.17 -15.20 14.79
C SER A 18 -1.80 -14.04 15.54
N ARG A 19 -2.37 -14.34 16.71
CA ARG A 19 -3.05 -13.34 17.52
C ARG A 19 -2.06 -12.30 18.07
N ASP A 20 -2.56 -11.09 18.25
CA ASP A 20 -1.85 -10.00 18.89
C ASP A 20 -2.68 -9.48 20.07
N ALA A 21 -1.99 -9.00 21.12
CA ALA A 21 -2.67 -8.56 22.35
C ALA A 21 -3.43 -7.24 22.16
N ILE A 22 -3.04 -6.42 21.19
CA ILE A 22 -3.52 -5.04 21.04
C ILE A 22 -4.30 -4.85 19.73
N HIS A 23 -3.80 -5.42 18.62
CA HIS A 23 -4.32 -5.16 17.29
C HIS A 23 -5.07 -6.34 16.70
N PRO A 24 -6.08 -6.10 15.86
CA PRO A 24 -6.64 -7.17 15.04
C PRO A 24 -5.59 -7.67 14.04
N THR A 25 -5.77 -8.91 13.61
CA THR A 25 -4.87 -9.58 12.66
C THR A 25 -5.66 -10.10 11.46
N LEU A 26 -4.98 -10.70 10.50
CA LEU A 26 -5.63 -11.30 9.33
C LEU A 26 -6.63 -12.39 9.71
N ALA A 27 -6.41 -13.09 10.82
CA ALA A 27 -7.32 -14.13 11.30
C ALA A 27 -8.71 -13.61 11.62
N ASP A 28 -8.85 -12.34 11.98
CA ASP A 28 -10.14 -11.71 12.27
C ASP A 28 -10.96 -11.45 11.01
N TYR A 29 -10.36 -11.52 9.83
CA TYR A 29 -11.00 -11.21 8.56
C TYR A 29 -11.03 -12.39 7.59
N ILE A 30 -10.04 -13.28 7.64
CA ILE A 30 -9.87 -14.38 6.69
C ILE A 30 -9.89 -15.69 7.47
N ALA A 31 -10.99 -16.43 7.36
CA ALA A 31 -11.21 -17.68 8.09
C ALA A 31 -10.76 -18.92 7.30
N LEU A 32 -9.93 -18.74 6.27
CA LEU A 32 -9.44 -19.84 5.45
C LEU A 32 -8.07 -20.30 5.94
N PRO A 33 -7.83 -21.61 6.05
CA PRO A 33 -6.51 -22.14 6.38
C PRO A 33 -5.57 -22.08 5.18
N ASP A 34 -4.28 -22.13 5.46
CA ASP A 34 -3.21 -22.35 4.49
C ASP A 34 -3.02 -21.24 3.43
N PHE A 35 -3.55 -20.05 3.67
CA PHE A 35 -3.25 -18.87 2.87
C PHE A 35 -2.23 -18.00 3.59
N TYR A 36 -1.21 -17.57 2.85
CA TYR A 36 -0.12 -16.75 3.40
C TYR A 36 0.09 -15.50 2.58
N PRO A 37 0.40 -14.37 3.22
CA PRO A 37 0.68 -13.13 2.50
C PRO A 37 1.84 -13.28 1.53
N ALA A 38 1.65 -12.82 0.30
CA ALA A 38 2.71 -12.65 -0.67
C ALA A 38 3.20 -11.20 -0.56
N GLY A 39 4.17 -10.99 0.30
CA GLY A 39 4.61 -9.67 0.72
C GLY A 39 3.89 -9.21 1.98
N ARG A 40 4.21 -8.01 2.39
CA ARG A 40 3.66 -7.43 3.63
C ARG A 40 3.06 -6.08 3.35
N LEU A 41 2.14 -5.68 4.21
CA LEU A 41 1.58 -4.34 4.24
C LEU A 41 1.58 -3.89 5.70
N ASP A 42 2.18 -2.74 5.96
CA ASP A 42 2.35 -2.26 7.34
C ASP A 42 1.02 -2.11 8.08
N THR A 43 1.05 -2.18 9.39
CA THR A 43 -0.13 -2.05 10.24
C THR A 43 -0.85 -0.72 9.98
N ASP A 44 -0.10 0.35 9.80
CA ASP A 44 -0.62 1.70 9.56
C ASP A 44 -0.88 1.99 8.06
N SER A 45 -0.77 1.00 7.21
CA SER A 45 -1.12 1.10 5.79
C SER A 45 -2.39 0.31 5.50
N GLU A 46 -3.08 0.71 4.44
CA GLU A 46 -4.37 0.12 4.04
C GLU A 46 -4.28 -0.45 2.64
N GLY A 47 -5.25 -1.27 2.29
CA GLY A 47 -5.47 -1.65 0.90
C GLY A 47 -5.05 -3.05 0.54
N LEU A 48 -4.59 -3.21 -0.70
CA LEU A 48 -4.42 -4.51 -1.31
C LEU A 48 -3.30 -5.33 -0.68
N LEU A 49 -3.69 -6.48 -0.18
CA LEU A 49 -2.79 -7.55 0.24
C LEU A 49 -3.12 -8.78 -0.60
N VAL A 50 -2.10 -9.36 -1.22
CA VAL A 50 -2.24 -10.60 -1.98
C VAL A 50 -1.81 -11.76 -1.10
N LEU A 51 -2.66 -12.80 -1.03
CA LEU A 51 -2.36 -14.03 -0.32
C LEU A 51 -2.50 -15.21 -1.27
N THR A 52 -1.78 -16.27 -0.99
CA THR A 52 -1.85 -17.50 -1.79
C THR A 52 -1.60 -18.74 -0.93
N ASP A 53 -2.12 -19.87 -1.37
CA ASP A 53 -1.85 -21.18 -0.79
C ASP A 53 -0.64 -21.87 -1.44
N ASP A 54 0.00 -21.23 -2.42
CA ASP A 54 1.11 -21.79 -3.20
C ASP A 54 2.42 -21.06 -2.87
N GLY A 55 3.35 -21.77 -2.21
CA GLY A 55 4.63 -21.18 -1.80
C GLY A 55 5.51 -20.75 -2.97
N GLN A 56 5.42 -21.42 -4.12
CA GLN A 56 6.19 -21.01 -5.31
C GLN A 56 5.65 -19.71 -5.89
N LEU A 57 4.32 -19.56 -5.92
CA LEU A 57 3.69 -18.33 -6.36
C LEU A 57 3.98 -17.18 -5.39
N GLN A 58 3.91 -17.45 -4.09
CA GLN A 58 4.29 -16.48 -3.05
C GLN A 58 5.71 -15.97 -3.29
N HIS A 59 6.64 -16.88 -3.52
CA HIS A 59 8.03 -16.52 -3.79
C HIS A 59 8.18 -15.66 -5.05
N ARG A 60 7.50 -16.03 -6.14
CA ARG A 60 7.56 -15.26 -7.39
C ARG A 60 7.00 -13.84 -7.23
N ILE A 61 5.92 -13.69 -6.49
CA ILE A 61 5.29 -12.37 -6.26
C ILE A 61 6.21 -11.47 -5.44
N THR A 62 6.91 -12.04 -4.47
CA THR A 62 7.75 -11.29 -3.53
C THR A 62 9.18 -11.10 -4.00
N ASP A 63 9.62 -11.85 -5.00
CA ASP A 63 11.00 -11.79 -5.48
C ASP A 63 11.31 -10.41 -6.08
N PRO A 64 12.30 -9.70 -5.53
CA PRO A 64 12.69 -8.39 -6.06
C PRO A 64 13.10 -8.40 -7.53
N LYS A 65 13.51 -9.55 -8.07
CA LYS A 65 13.89 -9.69 -9.49
C LYS A 65 12.71 -9.51 -10.43
N HIS A 66 11.48 -9.81 -10.00
CA HIS A 66 10.30 -9.67 -10.84
C HIS A 66 9.79 -8.25 -10.91
N LYS A 67 10.16 -7.38 -9.97
CA LYS A 67 9.86 -5.94 -9.98
C LYS A 67 8.42 -5.61 -10.35
N LEU A 68 7.46 -6.31 -9.75
CA LEU A 68 6.05 -6.00 -9.96
C LEU A 68 5.77 -4.55 -9.55
N PRO A 69 5.13 -3.75 -10.42
CA PRO A 69 4.75 -2.39 -10.04
C PRO A 69 3.69 -2.42 -8.94
N LYS A 70 3.84 -1.52 -7.99
CA LYS A 70 2.88 -1.32 -6.91
C LYS A 70 2.41 0.13 -6.97
N THR A 71 1.11 0.32 -7.04
CA THR A 71 0.49 1.64 -7.11
C THR A 71 -0.17 1.96 -5.79
N TYR A 72 0.13 3.14 -5.27
CA TYR A 72 -0.40 3.63 -4.01
C TYR A 72 -1.21 4.89 -4.21
N TRP A 73 -2.30 5.01 -3.46
CA TRP A 73 -2.99 6.27 -3.24
C TRP A 73 -2.46 6.84 -1.93
N VAL A 74 -1.87 8.02 -2.01
CA VAL A 74 -1.18 8.62 -0.88
C VAL A 74 -1.82 9.96 -0.55
N GLN A 75 -2.44 10.07 0.61
CA GLN A 75 -2.86 11.37 1.12
C GLN A 75 -1.70 12.00 1.86
N VAL A 76 -1.30 13.18 1.44
CA VAL A 76 -0.16 13.90 1.98
C VAL A 76 -0.60 15.24 2.56
N GLU A 77 0.17 15.73 3.53
CA GLU A 77 0.04 17.08 4.05
C GLU A 77 0.72 18.05 3.10
N GLY A 78 0.03 19.11 2.72
CA GLY A 78 0.57 20.10 1.81
C GLY A 78 0.06 19.97 0.38
N VAL A 79 0.57 20.84 -0.48
CA VAL A 79 0.25 20.86 -1.91
C VAL A 79 1.51 20.49 -2.69
N PRO A 80 1.48 19.44 -3.51
CA PRO A 80 2.64 19.02 -4.29
C PRO A 80 3.05 20.11 -5.30
N THR A 81 4.35 20.41 -5.34
CA THR A 81 4.92 21.27 -6.37
C THR A 81 5.38 20.41 -7.55
N GLU A 82 5.59 21.05 -8.71
CA GLU A 82 6.17 20.36 -9.87
C GLU A 82 7.55 19.78 -9.56
N ILE A 83 8.35 20.52 -8.77
CA ILE A 83 9.68 20.06 -8.37
C ILE A 83 9.59 18.80 -7.51
N ALA A 84 8.65 18.77 -6.56
CA ALA A 84 8.44 17.58 -5.72
C ALA A 84 8.04 16.37 -6.56
N LEU A 85 7.11 16.55 -7.50
CA LEU A 85 6.68 15.47 -8.40
C LEU A 85 7.82 14.97 -9.29
N LYS A 86 8.61 15.87 -9.86
CA LYS A 86 9.77 15.50 -10.67
C LYS A 86 10.81 14.74 -9.86
N THR A 87 11.05 15.15 -8.62
CA THR A 87 11.99 14.46 -7.72
C THR A 87 11.52 13.05 -7.42
N LEU A 88 10.23 12.88 -7.13
CA LEU A 88 9.65 11.54 -6.92
C LEU A 88 9.84 10.65 -8.15
N CYS A 89 9.65 11.20 -9.35
CA CYS A 89 9.76 10.44 -10.60
C CYS A 89 11.20 10.11 -10.98
N SER A 90 12.15 11.00 -10.71
CA SER A 90 13.54 10.82 -11.13
C SER A 90 14.41 10.03 -10.15
N GLY A 91 13.96 9.91 -8.91
CA GLY A 91 14.69 9.23 -7.85
C GLY A 91 14.94 10.15 -6.66
N VAL A 92 14.69 9.62 -5.48
CA VAL A 92 14.83 10.35 -4.22
C VAL A 92 16.03 9.80 -3.46
N LYS A 93 16.90 10.70 -3.01
CA LYS A 93 18.01 10.31 -2.14
C LYS A 93 17.49 10.17 -0.71
N LEU A 94 17.47 8.95 -0.21
CA LEU A 94 17.13 8.63 1.16
C LEU A 94 18.42 8.38 1.95
N SER A 95 18.30 8.18 3.27
CA SER A 95 19.49 8.01 4.14
C SER A 95 20.34 6.78 3.79
N ASP A 96 19.70 5.71 3.30
CA ASP A 96 20.32 4.41 3.07
C ASP A 96 20.39 4.00 1.59
N PHE A 97 19.66 4.66 0.69
CA PHE A 97 19.71 4.36 -0.75
C PHE A 97 19.05 5.48 -1.56
N ILE A 98 19.23 5.40 -2.89
CA ILE A 98 18.54 6.28 -3.83
C ILE A 98 17.45 5.47 -4.50
N THR A 99 16.20 5.97 -4.51
CA THR A 99 15.08 5.24 -5.09
C THR A 99 15.21 5.18 -6.61
N GLN A 100 14.66 4.11 -7.20
CA GLN A 100 14.54 3.98 -8.64
C GLN A 100 13.53 5.01 -9.18
N PRO A 101 13.59 5.34 -10.48
CA PRO A 101 12.55 6.15 -11.09
C PRO A 101 11.17 5.60 -10.81
N ALA A 102 10.23 6.50 -10.51
CA ALA A 102 8.86 6.16 -10.16
C ALA A 102 7.88 6.96 -11.04
N GLU A 103 6.61 6.60 -10.97
CA GLU A 103 5.54 7.39 -11.57
C GLU A 103 4.78 8.07 -10.44
N ALA A 104 4.57 9.38 -10.56
CA ALA A 104 3.87 10.15 -9.54
C ALA A 104 3.02 11.23 -10.19
N ARG A 105 1.77 11.34 -9.76
CA ARG A 105 0.86 12.37 -10.24
C ARG A 105 -0.12 12.76 -9.15
N VAL A 106 -0.61 13.99 -9.21
CA VAL A 106 -1.71 14.44 -8.36
C VAL A 106 -2.99 13.77 -8.82
N MET A 107 -3.82 13.36 -7.89
CA MET A 107 -5.13 12.78 -8.17
C MET A 107 -6.19 13.40 -7.26
N ALA A 108 -7.44 13.29 -7.66
CA ALA A 108 -8.55 13.61 -6.79
C ALA A 108 -8.69 12.54 -5.68
N GLU A 109 -9.35 12.88 -4.59
CA GLU A 109 -9.69 11.86 -3.59
C GLU A 109 -10.43 10.71 -4.27
N PRO A 110 -10.06 9.45 -3.97
CA PRO A 110 -10.71 8.30 -4.61
C PRO A 110 -12.23 8.30 -4.40
N VAL A 111 -12.97 7.97 -5.45
CA VAL A 111 -14.43 7.90 -5.41
C VAL A 111 -14.85 6.77 -4.46
N ASN A 112 -15.87 7.04 -3.62
CA ASN A 112 -16.39 6.08 -2.66
C ASN A 112 -15.33 5.55 -1.68
N LEU A 113 -14.37 6.40 -1.34
CA LEU A 113 -13.33 6.04 -0.37
C LEU A 113 -13.96 5.78 1.00
N TRP A 114 -13.63 4.61 1.58
CA TRP A 114 -14.07 4.28 2.93
C TRP A 114 -13.41 5.21 3.95
N PRO A 115 -14.10 5.55 5.05
CA PRO A 115 -13.49 6.33 6.13
C PRO A 115 -12.43 5.52 6.85
N ARG A 116 -11.33 6.16 7.22
CA ARG A 116 -10.33 5.53 8.07
C ARG A 116 -10.71 5.70 9.53
N ASN A 117 -10.54 4.65 10.31
CA ASN A 117 -10.74 4.70 11.76
C ASN A 117 -9.46 4.21 12.48
N PRO A 118 -8.78 5.06 13.25
CA PRO A 118 -9.11 6.47 13.52
C PRO A 118 -8.90 7.36 12.28
N PRO A 119 -9.55 8.53 12.24
CA PRO A 119 -9.33 9.45 11.13
C PRO A 119 -7.89 9.96 11.08
N ILE A 120 -7.49 10.47 9.93
CA ILE A 120 -6.14 11.02 9.77
C ILE A 120 -5.91 12.18 10.72
N ARG A 121 -4.65 12.36 11.10
CA ARG A 121 -4.24 13.57 11.82
C ARG A 121 -4.30 14.74 10.84
N SER A 122 -5.10 15.74 11.14
CA SER A 122 -5.15 16.96 10.33
C SER A 122 -4.67 18.15 11.15
N ARG A 123 -3.89 19.02 10.49
CA ARG A 123 -3.48 20.29 11.08
C ARG A 123 -4.37 21.39 10.52
N LYS A 124 -4.88 22.24 11.41
CA LYS A 124 -5.68 23.38 11.03
C LYS A 124 -4.86 24.29 10.10
N ASN A 125 -5.46 24.69 8.98
CA ASN A 125 -4.88 25.59 7.98
C ASN A 125 -3.78 24.98 7.09
N ILE A 126 -3.54 23.66 7.17
CA ILE A 126 -2.63 22.98 6.22
C ILE A 126 -3.48 22.12 5.29
N PRO A 127 -3.47 22.39 3.98
CA PRO A 127 -4.24 21.57 3.04
C PRO A 127 -3.67 20.17 2.93
N THR A 128 -4.49 19.25 2.48
CA THR A 128 -4.06 17.90 2.14
C THR A 128 -4.26 17.67 0.65
N SER A 129 -3.51 16.73 0.09
CA SER A 129 -3.58 16.39 -1.32
C SER A 129 -3.46 14.88 -1.49
N TRP A 130 -3.95 14.38 -2.63
CA TRP A 130 -3.81 12.98 -2.99
C TRP A 130 -2.82 12.82 -4.13
N LEU A 131 -1.97 11.82 -4.01
CA LEU A 131 -1.01 11.42 -5.04
C LEU A 131 -1.27 9.97 -5.43
N GLU A 132 -1.10 9.68 -6.72
CA GLU A 132 -0.93 8.31 -7.19
C GLU A 132 0.55 8.08 -7.44
N LEU A 133 1.13 7.12 -6.73
CA LEU A 133 2.55 6.84 -6.80
C LEU A 133 2.77 5.37 -7.14
N THR A 134 3.50 5.08 -8.21
CA THR A 134 3.83 3.73 -8.63
C THR A 134 5.32 3.49 -8.54
N ILE A 135 5.71 2.46 -7.80
CA ILE A 135 7.11 2.05 -7.62
C ILE A 135 7.26 0.57 -7.96
N ARG A 136 8.49 0.17 -8.29
CA ARG A 136 8.83 -1.24 -8.56
C ARG A 136 9.69 -1.85 -7.47
N GLU A 137 10.11 -1.04 -6.52
CA GLU A 137 10.84 -1.46 -5.33
C GLU A 137 9.87 -1.73 -4.19
N GLY A 138 10.37 -2.30 -3.10
CA GLY A 138 9.57 -2.58 -1.92
C GLY A 138 10.38 -2.46 -0.64
N LYS A 139 11.22 -1.43 -0.53
CA LYS A 139 12.00 -1.19 0.68
C LYS A 139 11.11 -0.77 1.84
N ASN A 140 11.55 -1.06 3.05
CA ASN A 140 10.79 -0.77 4.26
C ASN A 140 10.33 0.69 4.31
N ARG A 141 9.01 0.90 4.41
CA ARG A 141 8.35 2.21 4.51
C ARG A 141 8.78 3.20 3.41
N GLN A 142 9.06 2.67 2.23
CA GLN A 142 9.65 3.45 1.15
C GLN A 142 8.79 4.63 0.70
N VAL A 143 7.49 4.42 0.45
CA VAL A 143 6.60 5.49 -0.02
C VAL A 143 6.54 6.63 1.00
N ARG A 144 6.41 6.30 2.28
CA ARG A 144 6.37 7.29 3.36
C ARG A 144 7.65 8.11 3.43
N ARG A 145 8.78 7.45 3.26
CA ARG A 145 10.09 8.12 3.27
C ARG A 145 10.29 9.00 2.03
N MET A 146 9.81 8.53 0.88
CA MET A 146 9.91 9.31 -0.37
C MET A 146 9.10 10.60 -0.29
N THR A 147 7.84 10.54 0.14
CA THR A 147 7.00 11.73 0.24
C THR A 147 7.52 12.70 1.30
N ALA A 148 7.97 12.19 2.44
CA ALA A 148 8.56 13.02 3.48
C ALA A 148 9.81 13.76 2.98
N ALA A 149 10.64 13.09 2.18
CA ALA A 149 11.87 13.68 1.66
C ALA A 149 11.62 14.85 0.71
N VAL A 150 10.46 14.93 0.07
CA VAL A 150 10.06 16.04 -0.79
C VAL A 150 9.12 17.04 -0.10
N GLY A 151 9.01 16.94 1.24
CA GLY A 151 8.23 17.89 2.04
C GLY A 151 6.74 17.61 2.10
N LEU A 152 6.32 16.38 1.78
CA LEU A 152 4.91 15.96 1.73
C LEU A 152 4.69 14.78 2.67
N PRO A 153 4.60 15.00 4.00
CA PRO A 153 4.38 13.90 4.92
C PRO A 153 3.12 13.11 4.60
N THR A 154 3.22 11.77 4.64
CA THR A 154 2.08 10.90 4.39
C THR A 154 1.13 10.89 5.60
N LEU A 155 -0.14 11.17 5.34
CA LEU A 155 -1.22 11.10 6.33
C LEU A 155 -1.99 9.79 6.22
N ARG A 156 -2.16 9.27 5.00
CA ARG A 156 -2.88 8.04 4.71
C ARG A 156 -2.24 7.34 3.52
N LEU A 157 -2.04 6.03 3.62
CA LEU A 157 -1.40 5.26 2.57
C LEU A 157 -2.25 4.02 2.26
N ILE A 158 -2.69 3.93 1.00
CA ILE A 158 -3.53 2.83 0.52
C ILE A 158 -2.83 2.20 -0.67
N ARG A 159 -2.50 0.90 -0.58
CA ARG A 159 -1.98 0.19 -1.74
C ARG A 159 -3.16 -0.23 -2.61
N TYR A 160 -3.25 0.36 -3.80
CA TYR A 160 -4.35 0.12 -4.72
C TYR A 160 -4.10 -1.06 -5.65
N ARG A 161 -2.85 -1.27 -6.07
CA ARG A 161 -2.51 -2.21 -7.13
C ARG A 161 -1.16 -2.88 -6.90
N ILE A 162 -1.09 -4.15 -7.24
CA ILE A 162 0.15 -4.93 -7.35
C ILE A 162 0.10 -5.65 -8.69
N GLY A 163 1.00 -5.29 -9.63
CA GLY A 163 0.94 -5.87 -10.98
C GLY A 163 -0.41 -5.60 -11.62
N GLU A 164 -1.15 -6.65 -11.94
CA GLU A 164 -2.48 -6.54 -12.55
C GLU A 164 -3.62 -6.60 -11.53
N TRP A 165 -3.34 -6.94 -10.29
CA TRP A 165 -4.35 -7.05 -9.23
C TRP A 165 -4.65 -5.68 -8.63
N THR A 166 -5.94 -5.39 -8.46
CA THR A 166 -6.39 -4.11 -7.92
C THR A 166 -7.41 -4.30 -6.80
N LEU A 167 -7.71 -3.20 -6.10
CA LEU A 167 -8.78 -3.15 -5.08
C LEU A 167 -10.18 -3.07 -5.70
N ASN A 168 -10.32 -2.95 -7.00
CA ASN A 168 -11.62 -2.75 -7.64
C ASN A 168 -12.61 -3.83 -7.22
N GLY A 169 -13.77 -3.40 -6.69
CA GLY A 169 -14.82 -4.29 -6.25
C GLY A 169 -14.59 -4.97 -4.90
N ILE A 170 -13.55 -4.62 -4.17
CA ILE A 170 -13.25 -5.20 -2.85
C ILE A 170 -13.44 -4.14 -1.77
N GLU A 171 -14.50 -4.26 -0.98
CA GLU A 171 -14.76 -3.35 0.12
C GLU A 171 -13.74 -3.53 1.25
N GLN A 172 -13.58 -2.51 2.08
CA GLN A 172 -12.71 -2.57 3.25
C GLN A 172 -13.02 -3.78 4.13
N GLY A 173 -11.99 -4.52 4.50
CA GLY A 173 -12.12 -5.70 5.36
C GLY A 173 -12.67 -6.94 4.64
N LYS A 174 -12.88 -6.86 3.34
CA LYS A 174 -13.39 -7.97 2.53
C LYS A 174 -12.29 -8.55 1.65
N TRP A 175 -12.53 -9.75 1.17
CA TRP A 175 -11.62 -10.44 0.28
C TRP A 175 -12.38 -11.20 -0.80
N ARG A 176 -11.69 -11.53 -1.86
CA ARG A 176 -12.21 -12.42 -2.90
C ARG A 176 -11.08 -13.24 -3.49
N PHE A 177 -11.44 -14.35 -4.13
CA PHE A 177 -10.50 -15.08 -4.96
C PHE A 177 -10.32 -14.35 -6.29
N GLU A 178 -9.09 -14.36 -6.79
CA GLU A 178 -8.79 -13.92 -8.15
C GLU A 178 -8.98 -15.10 -9.08
N SER A 179 -9.69 -14.89 -10.17
CA SER A 179 -9.77 -15.88 -11.23
C SER A 179 -8.44 -15.92 -11.99
N SER A 180 -7.88 -17.10 -12.03
CA SER A 180 -6.65 -17.33 -12.76
C SER A 180 -6.88 -17.25 -14.26
#